data_4a70a1fba1c676ff0080b5e4efa8f1ad
#
_entry.id   4a70a1fba1c676ff0080b5e4efa8f1ad
#
_cell.length_a   1.000
_cell.length_b   1.000
_cell.length_c   1.000
_cell.angle_alpha   90.00
_cell.angle_beta   90.00
_cell.angle_gamma   90.00
#
_symmetry.space_group_name_H-M   'P 1'
#
loop_
_entity.id
_entity.type
_entity.pdbx_description
1 polymer ?
#
loop_
_entity_poly.entity_id
_entity_poly.type
_entity_poly.pdbx_seq_one_letter_code
_entity_poly.pdbx_strand_id
1 'polypeptide(L)'
;REEPGSAASYGNAGHFSPYASVPLNRPDILTDVPAMLISSTGPLALKWNYVPKMIPWFFKLIKNCTTKKMMHTAKYMHQILDLALPAYDELFDEIDLDGLVKKNGIMYVWTKKNIASRELEIKIRDQLGVEQQIVTPKEISDLEPNLKKFYHGGVFYPNARHTINPRKVLLKLFDLFLKKGGKFKKTNVENIIFNGDTPIIKTINENIIFDKVIVACG
;
A
#
# COMPACT_ATOMS: atom_id res chain seq x y z
N ARG A 1 -5.21 1.97 -21.44
CA ARG A 1 -6.28 2.28 -20.47
C ARG A 1 -6.99 3.52 -20.96
N GLU A 2 -8.31 3.59 -20.81
CA GLU A 2 -9.11 4.57 -21.56
C GLU A 2 -9.13 5.94 -20.91
N GLU A 3 -9.10 6.03 -19.58
CA GLU A 3 -9.19 7.28 -18.81
C GLU A 3 -8.32 7.26 -17.57
N PRO A 4 -7.89 8.45 -17.05
CA PRO A 4 -7.27 8.54 -15.73
C PRO A 4 -8.17 7.94 -14.66
N GLY A 5 -7.58 7.18 -13.75
CA GLY A 5 -8.31 6.56 -12.64
C GLY A 5 -9.18 5.35 -12.98
N SER A 6 -9.22 4.88 -14.22
CA SER A 6 -10.02 3.70 -14.62
C SER A 6 -9.36 2.35 -14.33
N ALA A 7 -8.16 2.35 -13.76
CA ALA A 7 -7.39 1.14 -13.46
C ALA A 7 -7.34 0.85 -11.95
N ALA A 8 -6.13 0.68 -11.38
CA ALA A 8 -5.93 0.33 -9.98
C ALA A 8 -6.57 1.31 -8.98
N SER A 9 -6.73 2.58 -9.35
CA SER A 9 -7.39 3.59 -8.51
C SER A 9 -8.91 3.51 -8.52
N TYR A 10 -9.52 2.72 -9.41
CA TYR A 10 -10.99 2.63 -9.50
C TYR A 10 -11.62 1.92 -8.30
N GLY A 11 -11.02 0.86 -7.82
CA GLY A 11 -11.62 -0.01 -6.81
C GLY A 11 -10.63 -0.47 -5.73
N ASN A 12 -9.62 0.34 -5.39
CA ASN A 12 -8.73 0.03 -4.28
C ASN A 12 -9.41 0.33 -2.93
N ALA A 13 -8.78 -0.10 -1.83
CA ALA A 13 -9.32 0.08 -0.49
C ALA A 13 -9.34 1.55 -0.01
N GLY A 14 -8.71 2.47 -0.74
CA GLY A 14 -8.70 3.90 -0.43
C GLY A 14 -7.96 4.28 0.85
N HIS A 15 -7.08 3.43 1.36
CA HIS A 15 -6.35 3.68 2.59
C HIS A 15 -5.08 4.49 2.36
N PHE A 16 -4.85 5.48 3.21
CA PHE A 16 -3.58 6.17 3.39
C PHE A 16 -2.94 5.63 4.66
N SER A 17 -1.94 4.76 4.50
CA SER A 17 -1.46 3.86 5.55
C SER A 17 0.01 4.12 5.91
N PRO A 18 0.32 5.20 6.65
CA PRO A 18 1.71 5.51 7.05
C PRO A 18 2.32 4.42 7.95
N TYR A 19 1.49 3.64 8.62
CA TYR A 19 1.87 2.52 9.47
C TYR A 19 2.29 1.24 8.71
N ALA A 20 2.12 1.18 7.38
CA ALA A 20 2.36 -0.03 6.57
C ALA A 20 3.85 -0.30 6.29
N SER A 21 4.71 -0.02 7.28
CA SER A 21 6.16 -0.16 7.17
C SER A 21 6.67 -1.61 7.31
N VAL A 22 5.91 -2.49 7.96
CA VAL A 22 6.33 -3.88 8.17
C VAL A 22 6.07 -4.71 6.91
N PRO A 23 7.12 -5.27 6.27
CA PRO A 23 6.97 -6.02 5.03
C PRO A 23 6.41 -7.44 5.26
N LEU A 24 5.92 -8.05 4.18
CA LEU A 24 5.35 -9.41 4.23
C LEU A 24 6.39 -10.53 4.49
N ASN A 25 7.67 -10.27 4.24
CA ASN A 25 8.74 -11.28 4.40
C ASN A 25 9.13 -11.48 5.88
N ARG A 26 8.14 -11.69 6.73
CA ARG A 26 8.33 -12.04 8.15
C ARG A 26 8.76 -13.50 8.29
N PRO A 27 9.59 -13.83 9.31
CA PRO A 27 10.01 -15.22 9.54
C PRO A 27 8.84 -16.18 9.76
N ASP A 28 7.78 -15.74 10.45
CA ASP A 28 6.59 -16.52 10.78
C ASP A 28 5.71 -16.84 9.57
N ILE A 29 5.81 -16.08 8.47
CA ILE A 29 5.02 -16.38 7.27
C ILE A 29 5.33 -17.77 6.71
N LEU A 30 6.56 -18.26 6.88
CA LEU A 30 6.97 -19.57 6.39
C LEU A 30 6.21 -20.72 7.07
N THR A 31 5.81 -20.53 8.32
CA THR A 31 4.98 -21.49 9.09
C THR A 31 3.51 -21.41 8.73
N ASP A 32 3.04 -20.25 8.27
CA ASP A 32 1.64 -20.00 7.93
C ASP A 32 1.29 -20.45 6.49
N VAL A 33 2.27 -20.42 5.57
CA VAL A 33 2.07 -20.74 4.14
C VAL A 33 1.39 -22.10 3.91
N PRO A 34 1.79 -23.22 4.56
CA PRO A 34 1.11 -24.51 4.34
C PRO A 34 -0.39 -24.45 4.70
N ALA A 35 -0.73 -23.82 5.82
CA ALA A 35 -2.13 -23.69 6.24
C ALA A 35 -2.93 -22.77 5.28
N MET A 36 -2.31 -21.72 4.75
CA MET A 36 -2.93 -20.82 3.77
C MET A 36 -3.21 -21.52 2.45
N LEU A 37 -2.35 -22.45 2.02
CA LEU A 37 -2.51 -23.21 0.77
C LEU A 37 -3.61 -24.28 0.83
N ILE A 38 -3.83 -24.86 2.02
CA ILE A 38 -4.86 -25.90 2.23
C ILE A 38 -6.25 -25.27 2.40
N SER A 39 -6.32 -24.03 2.85
CA SER A 39 -7.59 -23.35 3.09
C SER A 39 -8.25 -22.91 1.78
N SER A 40 -9.48 -23.35 1.54
CA SER A 40 -10.28 -22.91 0.38
C SER A 40 -10.67 -21.43 0.42
N THR A 41 -10.61 -20.81 1.60
CA THR A 41 -10.88 -19.39 1.85
C THR A 41 -9.63 -18.61 2.24
N GLY A 42 -8.46 -19.27 2.10
CA GLY A 42 -7.17 -18.68 2.48
C GLY A 42 -6.77 -17.51 1.56
N PRO A 43 -5.90 -16.63 2.05
CA PRO A 43 -5.44 -15.47 1.28
C PRO A 43 -4.46 -15.83 0.15
N LEU A 44 -3.99 -17.07 0.10
CA LEU A 44 -3.00 -17.53 -0.86
C LEU A 44 -3.61 -18.52 -1.84
N ALA A 45 -3.74 -18.12 -3.11
CA ALA A 45 -4.16 -18.98 -4.20
C ALA A 45 -3.02 -19.16 -5.21
N LEU A 46 -2.64 -20.39 -5.49
CA LEU A 46 -1.58 -20.72 -6.45
C LEU A 46 -2.18 -21.30 -7.75
N LYS A 47 -1.71 -20.79 -8.89
CA LYS A 47 -1.86 -21.48 -10.17
C LYS A 47 -0.76 -22.54 -10.27
N TRP A 48 -1.10 -23.80 -10.04
CA TRP A 48 -0.13 -24.90 -9.96
C TRP A 48 0.76 -25.05 -11.19
N ASN A 49 0.24 -24.78 -12.39
CA ASN A 49 1.01 -24.77 -13.64
C ASN A 49 2.04 -23.64 -13.73
N TYR A 50 1.92 -22.61 -12.87
CA TYR A 50 2.86 -21.49 -12.83
C TYR A 50 3.93 -21.64 -11.73
N VAL A 51 3.70 -22.51 -10.75
CA VAL A 51 4.60 -22.73 -9.60
C VAL A 51 6.05 -23.00 -10.03
N PRO A 52 6.36 -23.84 -11.05
CA PRO A 52 7.75 -24.05 -11.48
C PRO A 52 8.47 -22.76 -11.87
N LYS A 53 7.78 -21.80 -12.48
CA LYS A 53 8.33 -20.48 -12.85
C LYS A 53 8.57 -19.57 -11.65
N MET A 54 7.85 -19.80 -10.54
CA MET A 54 7.99 -19.04 -9.30
C MET A 54 9.08 -19.58 -8.37
N ILE A 55 9.58 -20.77 -8.59
CA ILE A 55 10.60 -21.40 -7.71
C ILE A 55 11.79 -20.48 -7.41
N PRO A 56 12.43 -19.81 -8.39
CA PRO A 56 13.55 -18.91 -8.11
C PRO A 56 13.14 -17.73 -7.22
N TRP A 57 11.91 -17.23 -7.36
CA TRP A 57 11.36 -16.18 -6.51
C TRP A 57 11.12 -16.67 -5.08
N PHE A 58 10.56 -17.87 -4.91
CA PHE A 58 10.35 -18.47 -3.58
C PHE A 58 11.66 -18.64 -2.81
N PHE A 59 12.71 -19.11 -3.47
CA PHE A 59 14.02 -19.18 -2.82
C PHE A 59 14.53 -17.82 -2.36
N LYS A 60 14.37 -16.77 -3.17
CA LYS A 60 14.71 -15.41 -2.79
C LYS A 60 13.85 -14.92 -1.61
N LEU A 61 12.55 -15.20 -1.62
CA LEU A 61 11.64 -14.86 -0.53
C LEU A 61 12.12 -15.51 0.78
N ILE A 62 12.30 -16.82 0.80
CA ILE A 62 12.74 -17.57 1.98
C ILE A 62 14.06 -17.01 2.52
N LYS A 63 15.05 -16.78 1.65
CA LYS A 63 16.35 -16.19 2.03
C LYS A 63 16.18 -14.78 2.63
N ASN A 64 15.10 -14.09 2.35
CA ASN A 64 14.80 -12.76 2.88
C ASN A 64 13.86 -12.75 4.09
N CYS A 65 13.25 -13.89 4.45
CA CYS A 65 12.40 -14.04 5.63
C CYS A 65 13.24 -14.20 6.91
N THR A 66 14.04 -13.18 7.23
CA THR A 66 14.82 -13.11 8.47
C THR A 66 14.51 -11.82 9.20
N THR A 67 14.53 -11.84 10.54
CA THR A 67 14.27 -10.65 11.37
C THR A 67 15.17 -9.48 10.97
N LYS A 68 16.47 -9.74 10.72
CA LYS A 68 17.41 -8.69 10.32
C LYS A 68 17.02 -8.00 9.01
N LYS A 69 16.63 -8.77 7.98
CA LYS A 69 16.22 -8.21 6.69
C LYS A 69 14.84 -7.55 6.76
N MET A 70 13.93 -8.13 7.52
CA MET A 70 12.63 -7.54 7.79
C MET A 70 12.77 -6.16 8.45
N MET A 71 13.57 -6.05 9.51
CA MET A 71 13.84 -4.78 10.19
C MET A 71 14.51 -3.76 9.27
N HIS A 72 15.49 -4.20 8.47
CA HIS A 72 16.12 -3.34 7.48
C HIS A 72 15.09 -2.76 6.50
N THR A 73 14.25 -3.61 5.91
CA THR A 73 13.21 -3.18 4.97
C THR A 73 12.19 -2.27 5.66
N ALA A 74 11.74 -2.62 6.87
CA ALA A 74 10.76 -1.83 7.62
C ALA A 74 11.28 -0.41 7.90
N LYS A 75 12.56 -0.27 8.26
CA LYS A 75 13.18 1.04 8.50
C LYS A 75 13.13 1.95 7.26
N TYR A 76 13.54 1.44 6.11
CA TYR A 76 13.56 2.25 4.88
C TYR A 76 12.15 2.51 4.32
N MET A 77 11.25 1.54 4.44
CA MET A 77 9.85 1.77 4.09
C MET A 77 9.23 2.85 4.97
N HIS A 78 9.51 2.82 6.29
CA HIS A 78 8.99 3.84 7.21
C HIS A 78 9.46 5.24 6.82
N GLN A 79 10.74 5.43 6.49
CA GLN A 79 11.27 6.72 6.05
C GLN A 79 10.54 7.30 4.84
N ILE A 80 10.10 6.46 3.90
CA ILE A 80 9.33 6.90 2.73
C ILE A 80 7.87 7.17 3.12
N LEU A 81 7.27 6.29 3.94
CA LEU A 81 5.87 6.40 4.34
C LEU A 81 5.61 7.60 5.26
N ASP A 82 6.60 7.96 6.07
CA ASP A 82 6.52 9.12 6.98
C ASP A 82 6.38 10.45 6.22
N LEU A 83 6.91 10.51 5.01
CA LEU A 83 6.77 11.66 4.11
C LEU A 83 5.40 11.71 3.39
N ALA A 84 4.64 10.61 3.40
CA ALA A 84 3.47 10.51 2.54
C ALA A 84 2.31 11.41 3.01
N LEU A 85 1.99 11.43 4.31
CA LEU A 85 0.87 12.24 4.79
C LEU A 85 1.13 13.75 4.66
N PRO A 86 2.31 14.30 5.03
CA PRO A 86 2.62 15.70 4.76
C PRO A 86 2.50 16.06 3.28
N ALA A 87 3.04 15.23 2.38
CA ALA A 87 2.93 15.46 0.93
C ALA A 87 1.48 15.42 0.42
N TYR A 88 0.64 14.55 1.00
CA TYR A 88 -0.79 14.56 0.69
C TYR A 88 -1.51 15.78 1.25
N ASP A 89 -1.15 16.26 2.45
CA ASP A 89 -1.75 17.47 3.01
C ASP A 89 -1.49 18.69 2.11
N GLU A 90 -0.25 18.89 1.65
CA GLU A 90 0.10 19.95 0.68
C GLU A 90 -0.76 19.89 -0.59
N LEU A 91 -0.96 18.70 -1.14
CA LEU A 91 -1.80 18.53 -2.34
C LEU A 91 -3.29 18.74 -2.05
N PHE A 92 -3.76 18.32 -0.88
CA PHE A 92 -5.17 18.38 -0.51
C PHE A 92 -5.60 19.79 -0.10
N ASP A 93 -4.67 20.64 0.34
CA ASP A 93 -4.93 22.05 0.61
C ASP A 93 -5.24 22.83 -0.68
N GLU A 94 -4.80 22.35 -1.84
CA GLU A 94 -5.04 22.98 -3.14
C GLU A 94 -6.34 22.52 -3.82
N ILE A 95 -7.05 21.52 -3.28
CA ILE A 95 -8.26 20.95 -3.87
C ILE A 95 -9.39 20.82 -2.85
N ASP A 96 -10.60 21.12 -3.27
CA ASP A 96 -11.78 20.80 -2.49
C ASP A 96 -12.09 19.29 -2.57
N LEU A 97 -11.93 18.58 -1.47
CA LEU A 97 -12.17 17.14 -1.38
C LEU A 97 -13.62 16.76 -1.08
N ASP A 98 -14.52 17.74 -0.79
CA ASP A 98 -15.94 17.49 -0.49
C ASP A 98 -16.16 16.36 0.55
N GLY A 99 -15.29 16.27 1.54
CA GLY A 99 -15.32 15.20 2.54
C GLY A 99 -14.99 13.80 2.00
N LEU A 100 -14.40 13.68 0.81
CA LEU A 100 -13.96 12.41 0.22
C LEU A 100 -12.89 11.71 1.04
N VAL A 101 -12.04 12.45 1.76
CA VAL A 101 -11.00 11.90 2.63
C VAL A 101 -11.42 12.08 4.09
N LYS A 102 -11.36 10.98 4.83
CA LYS A 102 -11.68 10.93 6.26
C LYS A 102 -10.41 10.70 7.07
N LYS A 103 -10.26 11.45 8.16
CA LYS A 103 -9.12 11.38 9.10
C LYS A 103 -9.54 10.70 10.41
N ASN A 104 -10.26 9.57 10.32
CA ASN A 104 -10.84 8.88 11.46
C ASN A 104 -9.96 7.74 12.00
N GLY A 105 -8.75 7.61 11.47
CA GLY A 105 -7.89 6.47 11.74
C GLY A 105 -8.33 5.19 11.03
N ILE A 106 -7.59 4.12 11.29
CA ILE A 106 -7.91 2.77 10.78
C ILE A 106 -7.66 1.78 11.91
N MET A 107 -8.58 0.85 12.08
CA MET A 107 -8.49 -0.21 13.08
C MET A 107 -8.34 -1.57 12.42
N TYR A 108 -7.34 -2.34 12.85
CA TYR A 108 -7.21 -3.76 12.53
C TYR A 108 -7.61 -4.60 13.72
N VAL A 109 -8.49 -5.56 13.50
CA VAL A 109 -8.93 -6.51 14.52
C VAL A 109 -8.39 -7.90 14.21
N TRP A 110 -8.11 -8.70 15.25
CA TRP A 110 -7.70 -10.08 15.09
C TRP A 110 -8.71 -11.04 15.67
N THR A 111 -8.91 -12.12 14.93
CA THR A 111 -9.92 -13.15 15.23
C THR A 111 -9.38 -14.34 16.01
N LYS A 112 -8.05 -14.43 16.16
CA LYS A 112 -7.38 -15.48 16.92
C LYS A 112 -6.85 -14.96 18.23
N LYS A 113 -6.92 -15.77 19.30
CA LYS A 113 -6.38 -15.41 20.62
C LYS A 113 -4.85 -15.36 20.64
N ASN A 114 -4.19 -16.25 19.89
CA ASN A 114 -2.73 -16.22 19.78
C ASN A 114 -2.30 -15.19 18.74
N ILE A 115 -1.60 -14.16 19.21
CA ILE A 115 -1.22 -12.96 18.46
C ILE A 115 0.29 -12.76 18.37
N ALA A 116 1.10 -13.79 18.62
CA ALA A 116 2.57 -13.67 18.67
C ALA A 116 3.16 -12.95 17.44
N SER A 117 2.64 -13.22 16.24
CA SER A 117 3.06 -12.50 15.01
C SER A 117 2.68 -11.02 15.04
N ARG A 118 1.53 -10.70 15.67
CA ARG A 118 1.07 -9.31 15.83
C ARG A 118 1.91 -8.54 16.82
N GLU A 119 2.31 -9.18 17.90
CA GLU A 119 3.22 -8.58 18.89
C GLU A 119 4.54 -8.17 18.26
N LEU A 120 5.09 -8.98 17.38
CA LEU A 120 6.30 -8.64 16.64
C LEU A 120 6.09 -7.40 15.74
N GLU A 121 4.99 -7.35 14.99
CA GLU A 121 4.66 -6.19 14.15
C GLU A 121 4.45 -4.92 14.97
N ILE A 122 3.72 -5.01 16.08
CA ILE A 122 3.48 -3.91 17.02
C ILE A 122 4.82 -3.37 17.54
N LYS A 123 5.67 -4.27 18.06
CA LYS A 123 7.00 -3.92 18.57
C LYS A 123 7.89 -3.22 17.52
N ILE A 124 7.85 -3.70 16.27
CA ILE A 124 8.62 -3.07 15.19
C ILE A 124 8.11 -1.65 14.91
N ARG A 125 6.78 -1.47 14.85
CA ARG A 125 6.19 -0.13 14.63
C ARG A 125 6.49 0.82 15.79
N ASP A 126 6.46 0.35 17.03
CA ASP A 126 6.88 1.14 18.21
C ASP A 126 8.33 1.59 18.09
N GLN A 127 9.24 0.69 17.71
CA GLN A 127 10.65 1.02 17.50
C GLN A 127 10.89 2.02 16.36
N LEU A 128 9.98 2.09 15.39
CA LEU A 128 10.01 3.04 14.28
C LEU A 128 9.28 4.36 14.61
N GLY A 129 8.67 4.49 15.78
CA GLY A 129 7.92 5.68 16.18
C GLY A 129 6.54 5.80 15.53
N VAL A 130 5.99 4.71 14.99
CA VAL A 130 4.64 4.70 14.42
C VAL A 130 3.61 4.83 15.54
N GLU A 131 2.77 5.84 15.49
CA GLU A 131 1.69 6.02 16.44
C GLU A 131 0.64 4.90 16.28
N GLN A 132 0.43 4.12 17.33
CA GLN A 132 -0.51 3.02 17.37
C GLN A 132 -1.06 2.81 18.78
N GLN A 133 -2.29 2.30 18.87
CA GLN A 133 -2.97 2.02 20.13
C GLN A 133 -3.50 0.59 20.11
N ILE A 134 -3.12 -0.20 21.10
CA ILE A 134 -3.69 -1.54 21.27
C ILE A 134 -5.08 -1.37 21.86
N VAL A 135 -6.07 -1.97 21.20
CA VAL A 135 -7.48 -1.86 21.59
C VAL A 135 -8.05 -3.19 22.06
N THR A 136 -8.72 -3.14 23.18
CA THR A 136 -9.44 -4.28 23.77
C THR A 136 -10.76 -4.56 23.02
N PRO A 137 -11.37 -5.75 23.18
CA PRO A 137 -12.67 -6.04 22.60
C PRO A 137 -13.78 -5.05 23.02
N LYS A 138 -13.69 -4.47 24.23
CA LYS A 138 -14.62 -3.45 24.69
C LYS A 138 -14.46 -2.16 23.90
N GLU A 139 -13.23 -1.64 23.81
CA GLU A 139 -12.92 -0.41 23.05
C GLU A 139 -13.26 -0.56 21.56
N ILE A 140 -13.04 -1.74 20.97
CA ILE A 140 -13.48 -2.03 19.59
C ILE A 140 -14.99 -1.90 19.48
N SER A 141 -15.75 -2.47 20.43
CA SER A 141 -17.21 -2.40 20.43
C SER A 141 -17.73 -0.97 20.63
N ASP A 142 -16.99 -0.16 21.40
CA ASP A 142 -17.34 1.25 21.62
C ASP A 142 -17.05 2.12 20.39
N LEU A 143 -15.95 1.84 19.65
CA LEU A 143 -15.57 2.53 18.41
C LEU A 143 -16.45 2.11 17.23
N GLU A 144 -16.78 0.82 17.11
CA GLU A 144 -17.53 0.23 16.02
C GLU A 144 -18.68 -0.65 16.55
N PRO A 145 -19.77 -0.05 17.04
CA PRO A 145 -20.87 -0.80 17.67
C PRO A 145 -21.56 -1.82 16.75
N ASN A 146 -21.51 -1.56 15.42
CA ASN A 146 -22.12 -2.43 14.42
C ASN A 146 -21.21 -3.60 13.99
N LEU A 147 -19.96 -3.64 14.47
CA LEU A 147 -19.05 -4.74 14.15
C LEU A 147 -19.43 -5.99 14.94
N LYS A 148 -19.73 -7.08 14.25
CA LYS A 148 -20.07 -8.36 14.90
C LYS A 148 -18.91 -8.83 15.80
N LYS A 149 -19.21 -9.24 17.03
CA LYS A 149 -18.22 -9.62 18.06
C LYS A 149 -17.56 -10.98 17.77
N PHE A 150 -16.58 -11.01 16.86
CA PHE A 150 -15.77 -12.19 16.54
C PHE A 150 -14.25 -11.96 16.78
N TYR A 151 -13.91 -10.81 17.35
CA TYR A 151 -12.53 -10.37 17.57
C TYR A 151 -12.09 -10.56 19.02
N HIS A 152 -10.77 -10.67 19.21
CA HIS A 152 -10.13 -10.83 20.52
C HIS A 152 -9.23 -9.64 20.90
N GLY A 153 -9.13 -8.64 20.04
CA GLY A 153 -8.38 -7.42 20.23
C GLY A 153 -8.09 -6.78 18.89
N GLY A 154 -7.39 -5.65 18.91
CA GLY A 154 -7.05 -4.91 17.72
C GLY A 154 -5.90 -3.93 17.93
N VAL A 155 -5.52 -3.26 16.86
CA VAL A 155 -4.63 -2.11 16.86
C VAL A 155 -5.28 -0.98 16.08
N PHE A 156 -5.29 0.20 16.66
CA PHE A 156 -5.81 1.42 16.03
C PHE A 156 -4.66 2.34 15.66
N TYR A 157 -4.70 2.88 14.45
CA TYR A 157 -3.75 3.83 13.87
C TYR A 157 -4.43 5.18 13.70
N PRO A 158 -4.30 6.13 14.65
CA PRO A 158 -5.07 7.38 14.65
C PRO A 158 -4.74 8.28 13.45
N ASN A 159 -3.49 8.28 13.01
CA ASN A 159 -3.03 9.12 11.88
C ASN A 159 -3.37 8.55 10.50
N ALA A 160 -3.88 7.32 10.44
CA ALA A 160 -4.30 6.76 9.17
C ALA A 160 -5.54 7.46 8.62
N ARG A 161 -5.65 7.48 7.31
CA ARG A 161 -6.78 8.12 6.61
C ARG A 161 -7.36 7.16 5.59
N HIS A 162 -8.58 7.42 5.14
CA HIS A 162 -9.17 6.70 4.05
C HIS A 162 -9.99 7.61 3.16
N THR A 163 -10.16 7.23 1.91
CA THR A 163 -11.09 7.88 1.02
C THR A 163 -12.28 6.98 0.72
N ILE A 164 -13.46 7.58 0.69
CA ILE A 164 -14.70 6.88 0.32
C ILE A 164 -14.82 6.65 -1.19
N ASN A 165 -13.99 7.35 -1.98
CA ASN A 165 -13.95 7.19 -3.43
C ASN A 165 -12.57 7.53 -4.02
N PRO A 166 -11.68 6.54 -4.14
CA PRO A 166 -10.32 6.75 -4.64
C PRO A 166 -10.27 7.36 -6.05
N ARG A 167 -11.22 6.96 -6.92
CA ARG A 167 -11.29 7.51 -8.28
C ARG A 167 -11.61 9.00 -8.27
N LYS A 168 -12.56 9.45 -7.45
CA LYS A 168 -12.90 10.89 -7.37
C LYS A 168 -11.71 11.72 -6.87
N VAL A 169 -10.99 11.24 -5.86
CA VAL A 169 -9.76 11.91 -5.38
C VAL A 169 -8.75 12.03 -6.51
N LEU A 170 -8.50 10.94 -7.24
CA LEU A 170 -7.57 10.96 -8.37
C LEU A 170 -8.01 11.93 -9.46
N LEU A 171 -9.29 11.99 -9.80
CA LEU A 171 -9.78 12.93 -10.82
C LEU A 171 -9.60 14.39 -10.39
N LYS A 172 -9.87 14.73 -9.12
CA LYS A 172 -9.59 16.07 -8.59
C LYS A 172 -8.11 16.43 -8.65
N LEU A 173 -7.21 15.50 -8.33
CA LEU A 173 -5.76 15.68 -8.49
C LEU A 173 -5.36 15.83 -9.96
N PHE A 174 -5.98 15.09 -10.86
CA PHE A 174 -5.75 15.20 -12.30
C PHE A 174 -6.20 16.56 -12.85
N ASP A 175 -7.35 17.07 -12.40
CA ASP A 175 -7.82 18.41 -12.76
C ASP A 175 -6.87 19.49 -12.25
N LEU A 176 -6.35 19.37 -11.03
CA LEU A 176 -5.32 20.26 -10.51
C LEU A 176 -4.05 20.23 -11.36
N PHE A 177 -3.59 19.03 -11.74
CA PHE A 177 -2.44 18.84 -12.63
C PHE A 177 -2.62 19.60 -13.95
N LEU A 178 -3.79 19.48 -14.58
CA LEU A 178 -4.10 20.19 -15.84
C LEU A 178 -4.15 21.70 -15.62
N LYS A 179 -4.79 22.19 -14.54
CA LYS A 179 -4.84 23.61 -14.18
C LYS A 179 -3.45 24.21 -13.95
N LYS A 180 -2.51 23.43 -13.43
CA LYS A 180 -1.10 23.83 -13.27
C LYS A 180 -0.27 23.75 -14.56
N GLY A 181 -0.90 23.51 -15.71
CA GLY A 181 -0.23 23.44 -17.03
C GLY A 181 0.30 22.06 -17.38
N GLY A 182 -0.02 21.04 -16.59
CA GLY A 182 0.31 19.66 -16.93
C GLY A 182 -0.35 19.21 -18.23
N LYS A 183 0.33 18.36 -18.99
CA LYS A 183 -0.18 17.84 -20.27
C LYS A 183 -0.44 16.35 -20.15
N PHE A 184 -1.61 15.91 -20.56
CA PHE A 184 -1.96 14.51 -20.64
C PHE A 184 -1.91 14.01 -22.08
N LYS A 185 -1.19 12.92 -22.30
CA LYS A 185 -1.12 12.26 -23.60
C LYS A 185 -1.48 10.78 -23.46
N LYS A 186 -2.59 10.38 -24.06
CA LYS A 186 -3.01 8.99 -24.12
C LYS A 186 -2.24 8.28 -25.23
N THR A 187 -1.19 7.56 -24.86
CA THR A 187 -0.38 6.79 -25.79
C THR A 187 0.19 5.54 -25.12
N ASN A 188 0.63 4.60 -25.94
CA ASN A 188 1.34 3.42 -25.48
C ASN A 188 2.84 3.70 -25.49
N VAL A 189 3.49 3.58 -24.34
CA VAL A 189 4.94 3.68 -24.23
C VAL A 189 5.54 2.32 -24.57
N GLU A 190 6.34 2.24 -25.62
CA GLU A 190 6.99 1.00 -26.05
C GLU A 190 8.33 0.79 -25.33
N ASN A 191 9.08 1.88 -25.15
CA ASN A 191 10.39 1.82 -24.52
C ASN A 191 10.79 3.16 -23.93
N ILE A 192 11.73 3.12 -22.98
CA ILE A 192 12.45 4.27 -22.46
C ILE A 192 13.92 4.02 -22.73
N ILE A 193 14.52 4.87 -23.56
CA ILE A 193 15.95 4.82 -23.88
C ILE A 193 16.65 6.06 -23.34
N PHE A 194 17.95 5.99 -23.20
CA PHE A 194 18.76 7.11 -22.71
C PHE A 194 19.78 7.52 -23.76
N ASN A 195 19.93 8.82 -23.96
CA ASN A 195 21.05 9.42 -24.69
C ASN A 195 21.88 10.21 -23.66
N GLY A 196 22.99 9.61 -23.18
CA GLY A 196 23.63 10.04 -21.96
C GLY A 196 22.65 9.95 -20.78
N ASP A 197 22.46 11.04 -20.04
CA ASP A 197 21.52 11.12 -18.91
C ASP A 197 20.09 11.55 -19.32
N THR A 198 19.88 11.83 -20.60
CA THR A 198 18.60 12.34 -21.09
C THR A 198 17.65 11.21 -21.46
N PRO A 199 16.50 11.03 -20.76
CA PRO A 199 15.54 10.01 -21.07
C PRO A 199 14.70 10.38 -22.29
N ILE A 200 14.49 9.40 -23.18
CA ILE A 200 13.66 9.50 -24.38
C ILE A 200 12.57 8.45 -24.30
N ILE A 201 11.31 8.88 -24.27
CA ILE A 201 10.16 7.99 -24.31
C ILE A 201 9.83 7.67 -25.76
N LYS A 202 9.92 6.39 -26.12
CA LYS A 202 9.47 5.89 -27.41
C LYS A 202 8.01 5.48 -27.36
N THR A 203 7.25 6.02 -28.29
CA THR A 203 5.87 5.61 -28.57
C THR A 203 5.77 5.15 -30.03
N ILE A 204 4.64 4.58 -30.40
CA ILE A 204 4.41 4.13 -31.79
C ILE A 204 4.51 5.27 -32.81
N ASN A 205 4.24 6.51 -32.39
CA ASN A 205 4.11 7.66 -33.31
C ASN A 205 5.30 8.62 -33.24
N GLU A 206 6.04 8.66 -32.11
CA GLU A 206 7.07 9.67 -31.87
C GLU A 206 8.04 9.27 -30.75
N ASN A 207 9.16 9.99 -30.73
CA ASN A 207 10.10 9.98 -29.60
C ASN A 207 9.98 11.31 -28.86
N ILE A 208 9.77 11.28 -27.54
CA ILE A 208 9.60 12.48 -26.71
C ILE A 208 10.75 12.54 -25.71
N ILE A 209 11.45 13.67 -25.71
CA ILE A 209 12.58 13.91 -24.82
C ILE A 209 12.08 14.60 -23.55
N PHE A 210 12.58 14.17 -22.39
CA PHE A 210 12.28 14.76 -21.08
C PHE A 210 13.57 14.93 -20.26
N ASP A 211 13.54 15.86 -19.31
CA ASP A 211 14.64 16.01 -18.33
C ASP A 211 14.63 14.86 -17.32
N LYS A 212 13.43 14.39 -16.93
CA LYS A 212 13.22 13.30 -15.98
C LYS A 212 12.01 12.46 -16.34
N VAL A 213 12.05 11.18 -16.05
CA VAL A 213 10.94 10.24 -16.23
C VAL A 213 10.67 9.49 -14.93
N ILE A 214 9.40 9.47 -14.53
CA ILE A 214 8.91 8.66 -13.40
C ILE A 214 8.06 7.53 -13.97
N VAL A 215 8.46 6.29 -13.71
CA VAL A 215 7.69 5.10 -14.10
C VAL A 215 6.73 4.72 -12.98
N ALA A 216 5.43 4.88 -13.23
CA ALA A 216 4.36 4.61 -12.26
C ALA A 216 3.24 3.77 -12.93
N CYS A 217 3.62 2.62 -13.50
CA CYS A 217 2.71 1.81 -14.31
C CYS A 217 1.84 0.83 -13.51
N GLY A 218 2.16 0.60 -12.24
CA GLY A 218 1.50 -0.37 -11.38
C GLY A 218 1.99 -1.80 -11.57
#